data_104c90c8ef3034f17757b2b3f0e30c6c
#
_entry.id   104c90c8ef3034f17757b2b3f0e30c6c
#
_cell.length_a   1.000
_cell.length_b   1.000
_cell.length_c   1.000
_cell.angle_alpha   90.00
_cell.angle_beta   90.00
_cell.angle_gamma   90.00
#
_symmetry.space_group_name_H-M   'P 1'
#
loop_
_entity.id
_entity.type
_entity.pdbx_description
1 polymer ?
#
loop_
_entity_poly.entity_id
_entity_poly.type
_entity_poly.pdbx_seq_one_letter_code
_entity_poly.pdbx_strand_id
1 'polypeptide(L)' 'LEPLAPRYRQLIVMRFFDEYSYEEIAAKLSLPLGTVKTQIHRAREQMCRLIAEGEKN' A
#
# COMPACT_ATOMS: atom_id res chain seq x y z
N LEU A 1 -15.07 -11.46 0.19
CA LEU A 1 -14.30 -10.24 0.16
C LEU A 1 -12.82 -10.52 0.19
N GLU A 2 -12.11 -10.02 -0.78
CA GLU A 2 -10.67 -10.20 -0.85
C GLU A 2 -9.97 -9.24 0.08
N PRO A 3 -9.12 -9.71 0.98
CA PRO A 3 -8.30 -8.80 1.74
C PRO A 3 -7.23 -8.18 0.85
N LEU A 4 -6.53 -7.19 1.40
CA LEU A 4 -5.42 -6.59 0.68
C LEU A 4 -4.39 -7.65 0.33
N ALA A 5 -3.86 -7.56 -0.89
CA ALA A 5 -2.77 -8.45 -1.29
C ALA A 5 -1.58 -8.25 -0.35
N PRO A 6 -0.81 -9.32 -0.08
CA PRO A 6 0.33 -9.20 0.86
C PRO A 6 1.31 -8.10 0.48
N ARG A 7 1.58 -7.91 -0.82
CA ARG A 7 2.49 -6.85 -1.25
C ARG A 7 1.93 -5.48 -0.92
N TYR A 8 0.63 -5.27 -1.13
CA TYR A 8 0.00 -4.01 -0.83
C TYR A 8 0.03 -3.72 0.67
N ARG A 9 -0.24 -4.74 1.48
CA ARG A 9 -0.17 -4.60 2.94
C ARG A 9 1.23 -4.21 3.36
N GLN A 10 2.25 -4.85 2.80
CA GLN A 10 3.63 -4.55 3.13
C GLN A 10 3.97 -3.10 2.80
N LEU A 11 3.53 -2.63 1.63
CA LEU A 11 3.80 -1.26 1.22
C LEU A 11 3.15 -0.24 2.15
N ILE A 12 1.91 -0.52 2.55
CA ILE A 12 1.19 0.37 3.46
C ILE A 12 1.92 0.44 4.80
N VAL A 13 2.33 -0.71 5.34
CA VAL A 13 3.03 -0.73 6.61
C VAL A 13 4.34 0.05 6.50
N MET A 14 5.12 -0.17 5.44
CA MET A 14 6.39 0.51 5.29
C MET A 14 6.21 2.02 5.16
N ARG A 15 5.19 2.45 4.44
CA ARG A 15 5.00 3.87 4.19
C ARG A 15 4.37 4.60 5.38
N PHE A 16 3.39 4.00 6.02
CA PHE A 16 2.58 4.71 7.01
C PHE A 16 2.93 4.37 8.45
N PHE A 17 3.43 3.19 8.72
CA PHE A 17 3.83 2.82 10.08
C PHE A 17 5.32 2.99 10.29
N ASP A 18 6.12 2.55 9.33
CA ASP A 18 7.58 2.66 9.43
C ASP A 18 8.10 4.00 8.91
N GLU A 19 7.26 4.75 8.22
CA GLU A 19 7.57 6.09 7.74
C GLU A 19 8.73 6.12 6.75
N TYR A 20 8.90 5.05 5.97
CA TYR A 20 9.90 5.05 4.91
C TYR A 20 9.45 5.95 3.77
N SER A 21 10.42 6.62 3.13
CA SER A 21 10.12 7.35 1.91
C SER A 21 9.89 6.38 0.75
N TYR A 22 9.32 6.87 -0.34
CA TYR A 22 9.13 6.04 -1.52
C TYR A 22 10.46 5.51 -2.03
N GLU A 23 11.50 6.36 -2.02
CA GLU A 23 12.83 5.94 -2.45
C GLU A 23 13.37 4.83 -1.55
N GLU A 24 13.17 4.95 -0.26
CA GLU A 24 13.63 3.93 0.67
C GLU A 24 12.90 2.60 0.44
N ILE A 25 11.60 2.67 0.20
CA ILE A 25 10.83 1.47 -0.08
C ILE A 25 11.31 0.83 -1.39
N ALA A 26 11.53 1.64 -2.42
CA ALA A 26 12.01 1.15 -3.69
C ALA A 26 13.33 0.42 -3.52
N ALA A 27 14.24 0.98 -2.73
CA ALA A 27 15.53 0.35 -2.49
C ALA A 27 15.38 -0.96 -1.71
N LYS A 28 14.56 -0.95 -0.67
CA LYS A 28 14.40 -2.14 0.16
C LYS A 28 13.74 -3.29 -0.58
N LEU A 29 12.81 -3.00 -1.47
CA LEU A 29 12.09 -4.03 -2.21
C LEU A 29 12.65 -4.27 -3.60
N SER A 30 13.71 -3.55 -3.96
CA SER A 30 14.34 -3.65 -5.30
C SER A 30 13.32 -3.41 -6.41
N LEU A 31 12.52 -2.37 -6.24
CA LEU A 31 11.50 -1.99 -7.22
C LEU A 31 11.79 -0.61 -7.78
N PRO A 32 11.38 -0.33 -9.03
CA PRO A 32 11.47 1.02 -9.55
C PRO A 32 10.61 1.99 -8.73
N LEU A 33 11.07 3.23 -8.60
CA LEU A 33 10.35 4.23 -7.83
C LEU A 33 8.92 4.44 -8.33
N GLY A 34 8.75 4.51 -9.66
CA GLY A 34 7.42 4.67 -10.23
C GLY A 34 6.48 3.53 -9.88
N THR A 35 7.01 2.32 -9.82
CA THR A 35 6.23 1.15 -9.43
C THR A 35 5.77 1.28 -7.98
N VAL A 36 6.67 1.71 -7.09
CA VAL A 36 6.32 1.90 -5.69
C VAL A 36 5.20 2.92 -5.55
N LYS A 37 5.32 4.05 -6.23
CA LYS A 37 4.28 5.10 -6.16
C LYS A 37 2.93 4.58 -6.63
N THR A 38 2.92 3.87 -7.76
CA THR A 38 1.69 3.34 -8.31
C THR A 38 1.06 2.31 -7.39
N GLN A 39 1.88 1.40 -6.86
CA GLN A 39 1.36 0.35 -6.01
C GLN A 39 0.86 0.87 -4.69
N ILE A 40 1.53 1.87 -4.12
CA ILE A 40 1.07 2.46 -2.87
C ILE A 40 -0.26 3.18 -3.10
N HIS A 41 -0.39 3.87 -4.22
CA HIS A 41 -1.65 4.55 -4.56
C HIS A 41 -2.79 3.54 -4.66
N ARG A 42 -2.56 2.44 -5.36
CA ARG A 42 -3.56 1.39 -5.51
C ARG A 42 -3.89 0.73 -4.18
N ALA A 43 -2.88 0.51 -3.35
CA ALA A 43 -3.10 -0.08 -2.03
C ALA A 43 -4.00 0.82 -1.18
N ARG A 44 -3.76 2.11 -1.22
CA ARG A 44 -4.59 3.06 -0.47
C ARG A 44 -6.02 3.05 -0.96
N GLU A 45 -6.20 3.04 -2.29
CA GLU A 45 -7.55 2.99 -2.84
C GLU A 45 -8.28 1.73 -2.41
N GLN A 46 -7.60 0.60 -2.46
CA GLN A 46 -8.22 -0.66 -2.08
C GLN A 46 -8.57 -0.67 -0.60
N MET A 47 -7.70 -0.12 0.23
CA MET A 47 -7.95 -0.05 1.66
C MET A 47 -9.15 0.84 1.94
N CYS A 48 -9.27 1.97 1.24
CA CYS A 48 -10.42 2.85 1.40
C CYS A 48 -11.72 2.16 1.02
N ARG A 49 -11.69 1.36 -0.04
CA ARG A 49 -12.88 0.61 -0.45
C ARG A 49 -13.29 -0.39 0.62
N LEU A 50 -12.32 -1.10 1.19
CA LEU A 50 -12.63 -2.08 2.22
C LEU A 50 -13.26 -1.43 3.44
N ILE A 51 -12.72 -0.27 3.83
CA ILE A 51 -13.28 0.48 4.95
C ILE A 51 -14.69 0.96 4.62
N ALA A 52 -14.88 1.49 3.43
CA ALA A 52 -16.20 1.99 3.01
C ALA A 52 -17.23 0.86 2.99
N GLU A 53 -16.83 -0.31 2.49
CA GLU A 53 -17.74 -1.46 2.47
C GLU A 53 -18.08 -1.92 3.87
N GLY A 54 -17.11 -1.88 4.77
CA GLY A 54 -17.36 -2.25 6.15
C GLY A 54 -18.29 -1.29 6.86
N GLU A 55 -18.32 -0.03 6.45
CA GLU A 55 -19.17 0.97 7.06
C GLU A 55 -20.59 1.00 6.51
N LYS A 56 -20.83 0.27 5.44
CA LYS A 56 -22.13 0.32 4.79
C LYS A 56 -23.21 -0.42 5.54
N ASN A 57 -22.87 -1.15 6.53
CA ASN A 57 -23.88 -1.88 7.30
C ASN A 57 -24.47 -1.00 8.43
#